data_cc50545518b3cdc41cd7190a282e43ec
#
_entry.id   cc50545518b3cdc41cd7190a282e43ec
#
_cell.length_a   1.000
_cell.length_b   1.000
_cell.length_c   1.000
_cell.angle_alpha   90.00
_cell.angle_beta   90.00
_cell.angle_gamma   90.00
#
_symmetry.space_group_name_H-M   'P 1'
#
loop_
_entity.id
_entity.type
_entity.pdbx_description
1 polymer ?
#
loop_
_entity_poly.entity_id
_entity_poly.type
_entity_poly.pdbx_seq_one_letter_code
_entity_poly.pdbx_strand_id
1 'polypeptide(L)'
;MLDRLRGVLKLDAVVPVALIAAALLMTLEPTILGVTITERQIVLAFFGFLGIDTLIERTGRLRRIEQRLETLAEKASGPPGAGQALRARSSFERMDVLVAQARRSVLIIGINLEGALGCTAALASLARSGGTVRLLAMDPGGLAVAPSAATSGVDPALRRGKIVQNLELLRKEFAQLAPDARARVRLMVADLALPAGAVGLDEGTRGGSLVIQHYLAGTGAEQAPLLHLRAESDEPWYGRYLAQCEVCVAAARPWDGDGGQP
;
A
#
# COMPACT_ATOMS: atom_id res chain seq x y z
N MET A 1 -38.30 8.98 -5.83
CA MET A 1 -38.99 7.69 -5.57
C MET A 1 -38.80 6.71 -6.74
N LEU A 2 -38.72 7.17 -7.97
CA LEU A 2 -38.47 6.34 -9.19
C LEU A 2 -37.05 5.78 -9.31
N ASP A 3 -36.03 6.43 -8.74
CA ASP A 3 -34.65 5.96 -8.83
C ASP A 3 -34.33 4.78 -7.86
N ARG A 4 -35.14 4.58 -6.82
CA ARG A 4 -35.01 3.41 -5.94
C ARG A 4 -35.59 2.13 -6.55
N LEU A 5 -36.50 2.23 -7.50
CA LEU A 5 -37.07 1.08 -8.20
C LEU A 5 -36.18 0.53 -9.33
N ARG A 6 -35.26 1.35 -9.87
CA ARG A 6 -34.29 0.93 -10.89
C ARG A 6 -33.15 0.04 -10.34
N GLY A 7 -32.93 0.02 -9.03
CA GLY A 7 -31.88 -0.78 -8.39
C GLY A 7 -32.27 -2.19 -7.96
N VAL A 8 -33.54 -2.58 -8.04
CA VAL A 8 -34.06 -3.84 -7.48
C VAL A 8 -34.32 -4.92 -8.53
N LEU A 9 -34.47 -4.55 -9.78
CA LEU A 9 -34.48 -5.55 -10.86
C LEU A 9 -33.03 -5.90 -11.22
N LYS A 10 -32.41 -6.72 -10.39
CA LYS A 10 -31.16 -7.41 -10.75
C LYS A 10 -31.46 -8.23 -12.00
N LEU A 11 -30.70 -8.04 -13.07
CA LEU A 11 -30.76 -8.80 -14.32
C LEU A 11 -30.84 -10.32 -14.08
N ASP A 12 -30.23 -10.81 -13.01
CA ASP A 12 -30.27 -12.21 -12.56
C ASP A 12 -31.69 -12.72 -12.27
N ALA A 13 -32.67 -11.85 -12.03
CA ALA A 13 -34.06 -12.22 -11.81
C ALA A 13 -34.92 -12.13 -13.10
N VAL A 14 -34.50 -11.30 -14.07
CA VAL A 14 -35.27 -11.07 -15.30
C VAL A 14 -35.19 -12.29 -16.22
N VAL A 15 -34.02 -12.92 -16.33
CA VAL A 15 -33.84 -14.13 -17.17
C VAL A 15 -34.66 -15.32 -16.70
N PRO A 16 -34.68 -15.68 -15.40
CA PRO A 16 -35.56 -16.75 -14.91
C PRO A 16 -37.04 -16.45 -15.09
N VAL A 17 -37.47 -15.20 -14.89
CA VAL A 17 -38.87 -14.79 -15.07
C VAL A 17 -39.29 -14.86 -16.55
N ALA A 18 -38.43 -14.43 -17.47
CA ALA A 18 -38.67 -14.54 -18.92
C ALA A 18 -38.71 -16.00 -19.39
N LEU A 19 -37.88 -16.89 -18.83
CA LEU A 19 -37.90 -18.33 -19.08
C LEU A 19 -39.19 -18.97 -18.61
N ILE A 20 -39.68 -18.64 -17.42
CA ILE A 20 -40.93 -19.13 -16.85
C ILE A 20 -42.12 -18.64 -17.69
N ALA A 21 -42.11 -17.34 -18.07
CA ALA A 21 -43.15 -16.78 -18.93
C ALA A 21 -43.19 -17.43 -20.33
N ALA A 22 -42.01 -17.68 -20.94
CA ALA A 22 -41.91 -18.39 -22.23
C ALA A 22 -42.40 -19.84 -22.13
N ALA A 23 -42.07 -20.56 -21.07
CA ALA A 23 -42.54 -21.93 -20.82
C ALA A 23 -44.06 -21.98 -20.61
N LEU A 24 -44.63 -21.02 -19.88
CA LEU A 24 -46.10 -20.89 -19.72
C LEU A 24 -46.80 -20.56 -21.02
N LEU A 25 -46.24 -19.67 -21.85
CA LEU A 25 -46.77 -19.35 -23.17
C LEU A 25 -46.73 -20.54 -24.13
N MET A 26 -45.73 -21.42 -24.06
CA MET A 26 -45.65 -22.64 -24.86
C MET A 26 -46.71 -23.68 -24.47
N THR A 27 -47.15 -23.71 -23.21
CA THR A 27 -48.13 -24.69 -22.72
C THR A 27 -49.61 -24.28 -22.94
N LEU A 28 -49.88 -22.99 -23.22
CA LEU A 28 -51.23 -22.44 -23.24
C LEU A 28 -51.83 -22.24 -24.66
N GLU A 29 -51.15 -22.59 -25.74
CA GLU A 29 -51.59 -22.32 -27.14
C GLU A 29 -52.23 -20.92 -27.28
N PRO A 30 -51.48 -19.84 -27.02
CA PRO A 30 -52.09 -18.53 -26.90
C PRO A 30 -52.47 -17.97 -28.26
N THR A 31 -53.77 -17.83 -28.48
CA THR A 31 -54.32 -17.02 -29.57
C THR A 31 -54.39 -15.57 -29.07
N ILE A 32 -53.41 -14.73 -29.38
CA ILE A 32 -53.43 -13.32 -29.01
C ILE A 32 -53.91 -12.51 -30.25
N LEU A 33 -55.02 -11.78 -30.12
CA LEU A 33 -55.59 -10.96 -31.17
C LEU A 33 -55.95 -11.73 -32.49
N GLY A 34 -56.32 -13.00 -32.39
CA GLY A 34 -56.71 -13.82 -33.57
C GLY A 34 -55.53 -14.37 -34.38
N VAL A 35 -54.29 -14.22 -33.89
CA VAL A 35 -53.10 -14.78 -34.52
C VAL A 35 -52.58 -15.91 -33.64
N THR A 36 -52.45 -17.11 -34.20
CA THR A 36 -51.84 -18.29 -33.53
C THR A 36 -50.32 -18.10 -33.53
N ILE A 37 -49.73 -17.91 -32.35
CA ILE A 37 -48.29 -17.78 -32.20
C ILE A 37 -47.65 -19.16 -32.23
N THR A 38 -46.80 -19.42 -33.21
CA THR A 38 -46.08 -20.69 -33.32
C THR A 38 -44.90 -20.77 -32.36
N GLU A 39 -44.56 -21.98 -31.90
CA GLU A 39 -43.36 -22.22 -31.04
C GLU A 39 -42.10 -21.57 -31.61
N ARG A 40 -41.95 -21.58 -32.93
CA ARG A 40 -40.80 -20.94 -33.61
C ARG A 40 -40.73 -19.43 -33.38
N GLN A 41 -41.87 -18.75 -33.33
CA GLN A 41 -41.92 -17.30 -33.08
C GLN A 41 -41.60 -16.97 -31.63
N ILE A 42 -42.01 -17.82 -30.68
CA ILE A 42 -41.67 -17.65 -29.25
C ILE A 42 -40.17 -17.81 -29.05
N VAL A 43 -39.57 -18.85 -29.65
CA VAL A 43 -38.13 -19.11 -29.56
C VAL A 43 -37.30 -17.95 -30.17
N LEU A 44 -37.71 -17.45 -31.34
CA LEU A 44 -37.05 -16.32 -32.01
C LEU A 44 -37.16 -15.04 -31.21
N ALA A 45 -38.31 -14.74 -30.62
CA ALA A 45 -38.50 -13.57 -29.75
C ALA A 45 -37.62 -13.66 -28.48
N PHE A 46 -37.51 -14.86 -27.91
CA PHE A 46 -36.67 -15.10 -26.75
C PHE A 46 -35.18 -14.90 -27.06
N PHE A 47 -34.66 -15.46 -28.16
CA PHE A 47 -33.26 -15.21 -28.59
C PHE A 47 -33.02 -13.76 -28.96
N GLY A 48 -33.98 -13.08 -29.57
CA GLY A 48 -33.90 -11.64 -29.82
C GLY A 48 -33.78 -10.84 -28.55
N PHE A 49 -34.58 -11.16 -27.54
CA PHE A 49 -34.52 -10.52 -26.22
C PHE A 49 -33.16 -10.74 -25.52
N LEU A 50 -32.67 -11.99 -25.49
CA LEU A 50 -31.36 -12.31 -24.93
C LEU A 50 -30.22 -11.59 -25.67
N GLY A 51 -30.32 -11.48 -27.00
CA GLY A 51 -29.32 -10.75 -27.80
C GLY A 51 -29.28 -9.26 -27.46
N ILE A 52 -30.46 -8.63 -27.33
CA ILE A 52 -30.58 -7.21 -26.96
C ILE A 52 -30.05 -6.98 -25.53
N ASP A 53 -30.40 -7.84 -24.58
CA ASP A 53 -29.97 -7.75 -23.20
C ASP A 53 -28.43 -7.85 -23.08
N THR A 54 -27.84 -8.84 -23.77
CA THR A 54 -26.36 -8.98 -23.82
C THR A 54 -25.69 -7.76 -24.46
N LEU A 55 -26.31 -7.15 -25.47
CA LEU A 55 -25.78 -5.96 -26.13
C LEU A 55 -25.82 -4.73 -25.21
N ILE A 56 -26.92 -4.56 -24.48
CA ILE A 56 -27.08 -3.47 -23.50
C ILE A 56 -26.05 -3.61 -22.37
N GLU A 57 -25.85 -4.81 -21.85
CA GLU A 57 -24.87 -5.07 -20.80
C GLU A 57 -23.44 -4.78 -21.28
N ARG A 58 -23.06 -5.27 -22.47
CA ARG A 58 -21.75 -4.99 -23.08
C ARG A 58 -21.52 -3.50 -23.29
N THR A 59 -22.51 -2.80 -23.83
CA THR A 59 -22.42 -1.36 -24.08
C THR A 59 -22.30 -0.58 -22.76
N GLY A 60 -23.01 -0.99 -21.72
CA GLY A 60 -22.90 -0.40 -20.38
C GLY A 60 -21.55 -0.65 -19.70
N ARG A 61 -20.91 -1.81 -19.94
CA ARG A 61 -19.55 -2.09 -19.47
C ARG A 61 -18.51 -1.26 -20.21
N LEU A 62 -18.62 -1.15 -21.54
CA LEU A 62 -17.71 -0.34 -22.35
C LEU A 62 -17.75 1.14 -21.96
N ARG A 63 -18.93 1.74 -21.79
CA ARG A 63 -19.07 3.12 -21.31
C ARG A 63 -18.43 3.34 -19.92
N ARG A 64 -18.56 2.39 -19.01
CA ARG A 64 -17.90 2.48 -17.68
C ARG A 64 -16.38 2.39 -17.78
N ILE A 65 -15.83 1.61 -18.70
CA ILE A 65 -14.39 1.54 -18.96
C ILE A 65 -13.92 2.84 -19.59
N GLU A 66 -14.64 3.37 -20.56
CA GLU A 66 -14.35 4.63 -21.24
C GLU A 66 -14.32 5.82 -20.25
N GLN A 67 -15.34 5.94 -19.38
CA GLN A 67 -15.38 6.94 -18.31
C GLN A 67 -14.23 6.81 -17.32
N ARG A 68 -13.83 5.57 -16.98
CA ARG A 68 -12.66 5.35 -16.13
C ARG A 68 -11.36 5.72 -16.82
N LEU A 69 -11.23 5.43 -18.11
CA LEU A 69 -10.06 5.84 -18.91
C LEU A 69 -9.99 7.36 -19.07
N GLU A 70 -11.11 8.04 -19.30
CA GLU A 70 -11.17 9.50 -19.34
C GLU A 70 -10.76 10.11 -17.99
N THR A 71 -11.29 9.61 -16.88
CA THR A 71 -10.90 10.06 -15.53
C THR A 71 -9.42 9.80 -15.23
N LEU A 72 -8.85 8.69 -15.72
CA LEU A 72 -7.42 8.41 -15.60
C LEU A 72 -6.59 9.31 -16.52
N ALA A 73 -7.05 9.58 -17.74
CA ALA A 73 -6.39 10.48 -18.66
C ALA A 73 -6.40 11.94 -18.16
N GLU A 74 -7.51 12.42 -17.59
CA GLU A 74 -7.59 13.73 -16.95
C GLU A 74 -6.65 13.84 -15.74
N LYS A 75 -6.59 12.80 -14.90
CA LYS A 75 -5.63 12.73 -13.79
C LYS A 75 -4.17 12.68 -14.24
N ALA A 76 -3.90 12.08 -15.39
CA ALA A 76 -2.56 12.00 -15.97
C ALA A 76 -2.15 13.29 -16.71
N SER A 77 -3.11 14.07 -17.20
CA SER A 77 -2.86 15.29 -18.01
C SER A 77 -2.81 16.57 -17.19
N GLY A 78 -3.28 16.54 -15.92
CA GLY A 78 -3.19 17.69 -15.01
C GLY A 78 -1.78 17.83 -14.43
N PRO A 79 -1.37 19.06 -14.01
CA PRO A 79 -0.15 19.21 -13.23
C PRO A 79 -0.26 18.30 -11.99
N PRO A 80 0.80 17.53 -11.66
CA PRO A 80 0.75 16.58 -10.55
C PRO A 80 0.40 17.33 -9.25
N GLY A 81 -0.81 17.15 -8.78
CA GLY A 81 -1.24 17.68 -7.49
C GLY A 81 -0.50 16.96 -6.36
N ALA A 82 -0.41 17.58 -5.18
CA ALA A 82 0.22 16.99 -4.01
C ALA A 82 -0.30 15.57 -3.70
N GLY A 83 -1.57 15.28 -3.99
CA GLY A 83 -2.16 13.95 -3.80
C GLY A 83 -1.66 12.86 -4.76
N GLN A 84 -0.93 13.22 -5.82
CA GLN A 84 -0.25 12.24 -6.69
C GLN A 84 1.16 11.92 -6.16
N ALA A 85 1.84 12.91 -5.58
CA ALA A 85 3.16 12.74 -4.99
C ALA A 85 3.09 12.17 -3.57
N LEU A 86 2.14 12.65 -2.77
CA LEU A 86 1.93 12.22 -1.38
C LEU A 86 0.74 11.26 -1.31
N ARG A 87 0.97 10.07 -0.84
CA ARG A 87 -0.07 9.03 -0.67
C ARG A 87 -0.30 8.75 0.81
N ALA A 88 -1.54 8.44 1.18
CA ALA A 88 -1.82 7.94 2.52
C ALA A 88 -1.18 6.56 2.72
N ARG A 89 -0.72 6.25 3.94
CA ARG A 89 -0.11 4.95 4.26
C ARG A 89 -1.03 3.77 3.92
N SER A 90 -2.33 3.91 4.14
CA SER A 90 -3.33 2.90 3.82
C SER A 90 -3.43 2.54 2.33
N SER A 91 -2.97 3.42 1.44
CA SER A 91 -2.92 3.18 -0.01
C SER A 91 -1.57 2.64 -0.48
N PHE A 92 -0.64 2.43 0.44
CA PHE A 92 0.71 1.95 0.14
C PHE A 92 0.80 0.43 0.34
N GLU A 93 1.70 -0.19 -0.42
CA GLU A 93 2.03 -1.59 -0.24
C GLU A 93 2.52 -1.86 1.20
N ARG A 94 2.20 -3.03 1.72
CA ARG A 94 2.66 -3.42 3.06
C ARG A 94 4.18 -3.45 3.10
N MET A 95 4.74 -3.04 4.25
CA MET A 95 6.19 -2.93 4.43
C MET A 95 6.93 -4.25 4.17
N ASP A 96 6.37 -5.37 4.59
CA ASP A 96 6.95 -6.70 4.38
C ASP A 96 7.05 -7.08 2.90
N VAL A 97 6.02 -6.77 2.11
CA VAL A 97 5.99 -6.99 0.66
C VAL A 97 6.97 -6.05 -0.04
N LEU A 98 7.02 -4.78 0.38
CA LEU A 98 7.94 -3.80 -0.17
C LEU A 98 9.40 -4.21 0.07
N VAL A 99 9.76 -4.56 1.32
CA VAL A 99 11.13 -4.97 1.69
C VAL A 99 11.54 -6.27 1.00
N ALA A 100 10.60 -7.19 0.74
CA ALA A 100 10.89 -8.43 0.01
C ALA A 100 11.30 -8.21 -1.46
N GLN A 101 11.08 -7.02 -2.02
CA GLN A 101 11.53 -6.67 -3.39
C GLN A 101 13.02 -6.31 -3.46
N ALA A 102 13.65 -5.95 -2.33
CA ALA A 102 15.06 -5.58 -2.27
C ALA A 102 15.97 -6.77 -2.60
N ARG A 103 17.02 -6.52 -3.37
CA ARG A 103 17.98 -7.53 -3.82
C ARG A 103 19.38 -7.34 -3.27
N ARG A 104 19.75 -6.11 -2.90
CA ARG A 104 21.11 -5.73 -2.50
C ARG A 104 21.16 -5.09 -1.13
N SER A 105 20.25 -4.15 -0.86
CA SER A 105 20.29 -3.41 0.39
C SER A 105 18.91 -2.94 0.81
N VAL A 106 18.74 -2.82 2.13
CA VAL A 106 17.60 -2.16 2.77
C VAL A 106 18.11 -1.21 3.82
N LEU A 107 17.63 0.02 3.78
CA LEU A 107 17.81 1.03 4.82
C LEU A 107 16.44 1.35 5.42
N ILE A 108 16.29 1.24 6.72
CA ILE A 108 15.09 1.69 7.45
C ILE A 108 15.52 2.70 8.50
N ILE A 109 14.98 3.91 8.41
CA ILE A 109 15.15 4.99 9.39
C ILE A 109 13.79 5.27 10.01
N GLY A 110 13.72 5.30 11.34
CA GLY A 110 12.47 5.60 12.01
C GLY A 110 12.64 5.89 13.49
N ILE A 111 11.64 6.47 14.12
CA ILE A 111 11.70 6.82 15.53
C ILE A 111 11.92 5.58 16.41
N ASN A 112 11.15 4.51 16.16
CA ASN A 112 11.14 3.31 17.00
C ASN A 112 11.28 2.00 16.23
N LEU A 113 11.47 2.03 14.90
CA LEU A 113 11.60 0.87 14.02
C LEU A 113 10.44 -0.16 14.13
N GLU A 114 9.25 0.24 14.55
CA GLU A 114 8.10 -0.67 14.67
C GLU A 114 7.75 -1.34 13.34
N GLY A 115 7.85 -0.60 12.22
CA GLY A 115 7.65 -1.15 10.88
C GLY A 115 8.67 -2.22 10.50
N ALA A 116 9.89 -2.16 11.03
CA ALA A 116 10.93 -3.16 10.77
C ALA A 116 10.61 -4.53 11.43
N LEU A 117 9.92 -4.53 12.57
CA LEU A 117 9.51 -5.78 13.24
C LEU A 117 8.57 -6.62 12.37
N GLY A 118 7.67 -5.98 11.61
CA GLY A 118 6.75 -6.68 10.70
C GLY A 118 7.42 -7.31 9.48
N CYS A 119 8.68 -6.95 9.18
CA CYS A 119 9.41 -7.43 8.01
C CYS A 119 10.73 -8.16 8.33
N THR A 120 10.94 -8.56 9.59
CA THR A 120 12.17 -9.26 10.03
C THR A 120 12.52 -10.47 9.18
N ALA A 121 11.53 -11.27 8.75
CA ALA A 121 11.73 -12.43 7.89
C ALA A 121 12.31 -12.04 6.52
N ALA A 122 11.80 -10.97 5.89
CA ALA A 122 12.31 -10.47 4.61
C ALA A 122 13.72 -9.89 4.77
N LEU A 123 13.97 -9.11 5.82
CA LEU A 123 15.30 -8.57 6.14
C LEU A 123 16.32 -9.68 6.39
N ALA A 124 15.95 -10.71 7.16
CA ALA A 124 16.79 -11.87 7.42
C ALA A 124 17.08 -12.65 6.12
N SER A 125 16.09 -12.81 5.25
CA SER A 125 16.26 -13.44 3.93
C SER A 125 17.26 -12.68 3.06
N LEU A 126 17.14 -11.34 3.00
CA LEU A 126 18.08 -10.49 2.28
C LEU A 126 19.51 -10.65 2.82
N ALA A 127 19.70 -10.63 4.15
CA ALA A 127 21.02 -10.80 4.76
C ALA A 127 21.63 -12.18 4.45
N ARG A 128 20.81 -13.25 4.43
CA ARG A 128 21.27 -14.60 4.05
C ARG A 128 21.67 -14.70 2.58
N SER A 129 20.99 -13.95 1.70
CA SER A 129 21.33 -13.91 0.27
C SER A 129 22.52 -13.00 -0.08
N GLY A 130 23.17 -12.41 0.93
CA GLY A 130 24.37 -11.57 0.72
C GLY A 130 24.08 -10.06 0.68
N GLY A 131 22.83 -9.64 0.80
CA GLY A 131 22.45 -8.23 0.87
C GLY A 131 22.75 -7.59 2.25
N THR A 132 22.69 -6.26 2.31
CA THR A 132 22.96 -5.48 3.53
C THR A 132 21.66 -4.91 4.10
N VAL A 133 21.56 -4.89 5.43
CA VAL A 133 20.43 -4.35 6.18
C VAL A 133 20.94 -3.28 7.15
N ARG A 134 20.46 -2.06 7.02
CA ARG A 134 20.78 -0.93 7.89
C ARG A 134 19.49 -0.44 8.57
N LEU A 135 19.44 -0.54 9.89
CA LEU A 135 18.30 -0.13 10.69
C LEU A 135 18.73 0.97 11.66
N LEU A 136 18.11 2.14 11.56
CA LEU A 136 18.44 3.30 12.37
C LEU A 136 17.23 3.76 13.15
N ALA A 137 17.31 3.69 14.49
CA ALA A 137 16.32 4.27 15.39
C ALA A 137 16.81 5.60 15.98
N MET A 138 15.88 6.34 16.57
CA MET A 138 16.25 7.41 17.50
C MET A 138 16.97 6.83 18.72
N ASP A 139 17.99 7.50 19.22
CA ASP A 139 18.68 7.08 20.44
C ASP A 139 17.74 7.20 21.66
N PRO A 140 17.41 6.10 22.36
CA PRO A 140 16.54 6.16 23.54
C PRO A 140 17.11 6.97 24.71
N GLY A 141 18.45 7.08 24.80
CA GLY A 141 19.16 7.95 25.78
C GLY A 141 19.34 9.39 25.33
N GLY A 142 18.99 9.71 24.07
CA GLY A 142 19.26 11.01 23.47
C GLY A 142 18.28 12.11 23.86
N LEU A 143 18.67 13.34 23.59
CA LEU A 143 17.88 14.54 23.84
C LEU A 143 16.69 14.68 22.91
N ALA A 144 16.74 14.04 21.72
CA ALA A 144 15.69 14.10 20.71
C ALA A 144 14.39 13.37 21.11
N VAL A 145 14.43 12.50 22.14
CA VAL A 145 13.25 11.72 22.58
C VAL A 145 12.13 12.63 23.08
N ALA A 146 12.44 13.61 23.94
CA ALA A 146 11.41 14.46 24.53
C ALA A 146 10.66 15.33 23.50
N PRO A 147 11.33 16.07 22.58
CA PRO A 147 10.63 16.81 21.55
C PRO A 147 9.87 15.90 20.56
N SER A 148 10.40 14.73 20.21
CA SER A 148 9.70 13.76 19.37
C SER A 148 8.42 13.23 20.03
N ALA A 149 8.45 12.97 21.32
CA ALA A 149 7.31 12.53 22.10
C ALA A 149 6.23 13.62 22.17
N ALA A 150 6.64 14.87 22.44
CA ALA A 150 5.74 16.02 22.48
C ALA A 150 5.02 16.26 21.15
N THR A 151 5.72 16.15 20.02
CA THR A 151 5.13 16.28 18.68
C THR A 151 4.01 15.26 18.43
N SER A 152 4.11 14.06 18.99
CA SER A 152 3.13 12.98 18.84
C SER A 152 2.11 12.90 19.99
N GLY A 153 2.17 13.78 20.99
CA GLY A 153 1.31 13.72 22.18
C GLY A 153 1.54 12.47 23.04
N VAL A 154 2.75 11.90 23.04
CA VAL A 154 3.11 10.68 23.77
C VAL A 154 4.03 11.04 24.93
N ASP A 155 3.92 10.32 26.04
CA ASP A 155 4.83 10.46 27.16
C ASP A 155 6.28 10.10 26.74
N PRO A 156 7.32 10.91 27.09
CA PRO A 156 8.71 10.65 26.75
C PRO A 156 9.25 9.31 27.29
N ALA A 157 8.83 8.88 28.49
CA ALA A 157 9.26 7.60 29.06
C ALA A 157 8.66 6.42 28.29
N LEU A 158 7.39 6.54 27.91
CA LEU A 158 6.73 5.55 27.05
C LEU A 158 7.41 5.47 25.67
N ARG A 159 7.75 6.62 25.07
CA ARG A 159 8.49 6.68 23.80
C ARG A 159 9.83 5.95 23.91
N ARG A 160 10.60 6.28 24.95
CA ARG A 160 11.90 5.64 25.23
C ARG A 160 11.75 4.12 25.40
N GLY A 161 10.81 3.68 26.24
CA GLY A 161 10.53 2.25 26.46
C GLY A 161 10.19 1.51 25.17
N LYS A 162 9.39 2.11 24.31
CA LYS A 162 9.02 1.51 23.01
C LYS A 162 10.22 1.39 22.06
N ILE A 163 11.11 2.40 22.03
CA ILE A 163 12.35 2.34 21.23
C ILE A 163 13.22 1.19 21.71
N VAL A 164 13.51 1.12 23.01
CA VAL A 164 14.34 0.04 23.59
C VAL A 164 13.74 -1.32 23.34
N GLN A 165 12.44 -1.50 23.59
CA GLN A 165 11.74 -2.76 23.38
C GLN A 165 11.90 -3.25 21.93
N ASN A 166 11.67 -2.37 20.94
CA ASN A 166 11.73 -2.74 19.53
C ASN A 166 13.18 -3.07 19.10
N LEU A 167 14.16 -2.31 19.57
CA LEU A 167 15.58 -2.56 19.32
C LEU A 167 16.01 -3.93 19.88
N GLU A 168 15.58 -4.27 21.10
CA GLU A 168 15.87 -5.55 21.73
C GLU A 168 15.22 -6.73 20.99
N LEU A 169 13.98 -6.55 20.52
CA LEU A 169 13.30 -7.57 19.71
C LEU A 169 14.05 -7.80 18.38
N LEU A 170 14.42 -6.72 17.66
CA LEU A 170 15.19 -6.82 16.43
C LEU A 170 16.55 -7.48 16.68
N ARG A 171 17.25 -7.11 17.75
CA ARG A 171 18.53 -7.72 18.13
C ARG A 171 18.40 -9.22 18.36
N LYS A 172 17.36 -9.67 19.09
CA LYS A 172 17.08 -11.09 19.34
C LYS A 172 16.79 -11.86 18.04
N GLU A 173 15.98 -11.31 17.15
CA GLU A 173 15.66 -11.92 15.87
C GLU A 173 16.92 -12.09 14.99
N PHE A 174 17.73 -11.06 14.86
CA PHE A 174 18.95 -11.15 14.06
C PHE A 174 20.10 -11.92 14.71
N ALA A 175 20.09 -12.08 16.04
CA ALA A 175 21.05 -12.94 16.74
C ALA A 175 20.97 -14.41 16.31
N GLN A 176 19.81 -14.86 15.78
CA GLN A 176 19.59 -16.21 15.28
C GLN A 176 20.21 -16.45 13.88
N LEU A 177 20.68 -15.40 13.22
CA LEU A 177 21.36 -15.53 11.94
C LEU A 177 22.76 -16.13 12.10
N ALA A 178 23.19 -16.87 11.07
CA ALA A 178 24.57 -17.30 10.95
C ALA A 178 25.53 -16.07 11.00
N PRO A 179 26.76 -16.19 11.52
CA PRO A 179 27.68 -15.08 11.72
C PRO A 179 27.85 -14.19 10.49
N ASP A 180 28.00 -14.78 9.31
CA ASP A 180 28.18 -14.05 8.04
C ASP A 180 26.95 -13.22 7.64
N ALA A 181 25.74 -13.78 7.83
CA ALA A 181 24.50 -13.05 7.55
C ALA A 181 24.25 -11.96 8.60
N ARG A 182 24.55 -12.26 9.87
CA ARG A 182 24.42 -11.31 10.97
C ARG A 182 25.34 -10.10 10.80
N ALA A 183 26.57 -10.31 10.32
CA ALA A 183 27.51 -9.22 10.03
C ALA A 183 27.03 -8.22 8.98
N ARG A 184 26.03 -8.60 8.16
CA ARG A 184 25.39 -7.72 7.15
C ARG A 184 24.22 -6.92 7.71
N VAL A 185 23.81 -7.16 8.95
CA VAL A 185 22.75 -6.41 9.62
C VAL A 185 23.38 -5.43 10.60
N ARG A 186 23.10 -4.14 10.39
CA ARG A 186 23.54 -3.05 11.29
C ARG A 186 22.33 -2.47 11.99
N LEU A 187 22.27 -2.61 13.30
CA LEU A 187 21.27 -1.96 14.15
C LEU A 187 21.95 -0.76 14.81
N MET A 188 21.41 0.44 14.58
CA MET A 188 22.04 1.70 14.91
C MET A 188 21.06 2.64 15.61
N VAL A 189 21.59 3.60 16.36
CA VAL A 189 20.83 4.69 16.99
C VAL A 189 21.51 6.01 16.75
N ALA A 190 20.72 7.09 16.64
CA ALA A 190 21.22 8.45 16.54
C ALA A 190 20.39 9.40 17.39
N ASP A 191 21.06 10.34 18.08
CA ASP A 191 20.39 11.42 18.83
C ASP A 191 20.01 12.56 17.87
N LEU A 192 19.04 12.27 17.00
CA LEU A 192 18.53 13.19 16.00
C LEU A 192 17.02 13.29 16.09
N ALA A 193 16.49 14.51 16.03
CA ALA A 193 15.07 14.75 15.82
C ALA A 193 14.73 14.41 14.37
N LEU A 194 14.20 13.20 14.14
CA LEU A 194 13.84 12.72 12.80
C LEU A 194 12.54 13.39 12.34
N PRO A 195 12.56 14.22 11.28
CA PRO A 195 11.35 14.84 10.73
C PRO A 195 10.53 13.86 9.89
N ALA A 196 11.16 12.77 9.47
CA ALA A 196 10.57 11.73 8.63
C ALA A 196 11.21 10.37 8.92
N GLY A 197 10.44 9.31 8.70
CA GLY A 197 10.97 7.96 8.52
C GLY A 197 11.32 7.73 7.07
N ALA A 198 12.23 6.78 6.80
CA ALA A 198 12.62 6.40 5.47
C ALA A 198 12.76 4.89 5.33
N VAL A 199 12.37 4.37 4.16
CA VAL A 199 12.67 3.00 3.73
C VAL A 199 13.34 3.07 2.37
N GLY A 200 14.63 2.74 2.33
CA GLY A 200 15.40 2.64 1.10
C GLY A 200 15.51 1.19 0.66
N LEU A 201 15.29 0.93 -0.62
CA LEU A 201 15.48 -0.38 -1.24
C LEU A 201 16.52 -0.23 -2.33
N ASP A 202 17.56 -1.04 -2.28
CA ASP A 202 18.64 -1.04 -3.25
C ASP A 202 19.20 0.37 -3.52
N GLU A 203 19.25 1.19 -2.47
CA GLU A 203 19.65 2.59 -2.50
C GLU A 203 21.04 2.75 -3.14
N GLY A 204 21.22 3.83 -3.88
CA GLY A 204 22.45 4.07 -4.65
C GLY A 204 22.59 3.26 -5.93
N THR A 205 21.60 2.44 -6.29
CA THR A 205 21.53 1.78 -7.60
C THR A 205 20.52 2.47 -8.52
N ARG A 206 20.61 2.22 -9.83
CA ARG A 206 19.67 2.77 -10.82
C ARG A 206 18.21 2.34 -10.54
N GLY A 207 17.99 1.11 -10.09
CA GLY A 207 16.67 0.60 -9.72
C GLY A 207 16.27 0.90 -8.27
N GLY A 208 17.04 1.71 -7.56
CA GLY A 208 16.78 2.04 -6.15
C GLY A 208 15.53 2.87 -5.96
N SER A 209 14.92 2.73 -4.78
CA SER A 209 13.76 3.53 -4.39
C SER A 209 13.83 3.94 -2.92
N LEU A 210 13.14 5.03 -2.59
CA LEU A 210 12.96 5.57 -1.24
C LEU A 210 11.49 5.80 -0.97
N VAL A 211 11.01 5.33 0.16
CA VAL A 211 9.71 5.69 0.72
C VAL A 211 9.94 6.55 1.95
N ILE A 212 9.49 7.79 1.91
CA ILE A 212 9.65 8.77 2.98
C ILE A 212 8.31 8.96 3.66
N GLN A 213 8.25 8.76 4.97
CA GLN A 213 7.08 9.01 5.81
C GLN A 213 7.29 10.28 6.60
N HIS A 214 6.56 11.36 6.26
CA HIS A 214 6.65 12.61 7.01
C HIS A 214 5.91 12.52 8.35
N TYR A 215 6.57 12.87 9.44
CA TYR A 215 5.95 12.93 10.76
C TYR A 215 5.27 14.28 10.96
N LEU A 216 3.94 14.29 10.97
CA LEU A 216 3.14 15.49 11.21
C LEU A 216 2.66 15.51 12.66
N ALA A 217 2.72 16.69 13.28
CA ALA A 217 2.25 16.88 14.65
C ALA A 217 0.77 16.52 14.79
N GLY A 218 0.42 15.76 15.82
CA GLY A 218 -0.95 15.33 16.10
C GLY A 218 -1.54 14.33 15.10
N THR A 219 -0.74 13.81 14.16
CA THR A 219 -1.20 12.87 13.14
C THR A 219 -0.70 11.47 13.46
N GLY A 220 -1.59 10.49 13.44
CA GLY A 220 -1.23 9.07 13.60
C GLY A 220 -0.42 8.55 12.40
N ALA A 221 0.38 7.51 12.63
CA ALA A 221 1.25 6.93 11.59
C ALA A 221 0.48 6.48 10.34
N GLU A 222 -0.77 6.03 10.49
CA GLU A 222 -1.63 5.57 9.37
C GLU A 222 -2.10 6.71 8.46
N GLN A 223 -2.17 7.93 8.99
CA GLN A 223 -2.57 9.13 8.26
C GLN A 223 -1.37 9.93 7.73
N ALA A 224 -0.16 9.55 8.14
CA ALA A 224 1.05 10.23 7.73
C ALA A 224 1.25 10.14 6.21
N PRO A 225 1.57 11.24 5.52
CA PRO A 225 1.80 11.22 4.09
C PRO A 225 3.10 10.50 3.77
N LEU A 226 3.05 9.66 2.75
CA LEU A 226 4.18 8.94 2.18
C LEU A 226 4.55 9.54 0.83
N LEU A 227 5.83 9.75 0.61
CA LEU A 227 6.43 10.13 -0.66
C LEU A 227 7.26 8.93 -1.16
N HIS A 228 6.95 8.43 -2.35
CA HIS A 228 7.73 7.36 -2.98
C HIS A 228 8.57 7.95 -4.11
N LEU A 229 9.89 7.79 -4.02
CA LEU A 229 10.86 8.30 -4.96
C LEU A 229 11.64 7.13 -5.58
N ARG A 230 11.86 7.18 -6.88
CA ARG A 230 12.65 6.21 -7.66
C ARG A 230 13.89 6.90 -8.23
N ALA A 231 15.03 6.23 -8.16
CA ALA A 231 16.29 6.77 -8.70
C ALA A 231 16.21 7.10 -10.20
N GLU A 232 15.42 6.36 -10.99
CA GLU A 232 15.31 6.55 -12.43
C GLU A 232 14.49 7.77 -12.86
N SER A 233 13.47 8.18 -12.05
CA SER A 233 12.45 9.15 -12.49
C SER A 233 12.34 10.39 -11.62
N ASP A 234 12.83 10.37 -10.40
CA ASP A 234 12.48 11.37 -9.40
C ASP A 234 13.67 12.23 -8.94
N GLU A 235 14.70 12.36 -9.79
CA GLU A 235 15.78 13.32 -9.58
C GLU A 235 15.29 14.77 -9.79
N PRO A 236 15.79 15.75 -9.00
CA PRO A 236 16.86 15.63 -8.00
C PRO A 236 16.38 15.24 -6.60
N TRP A 237 15.09 14.96 -6.40
CA TRP A 237 14.53 14.73 -5.06
C TRP A 237 15.02 13.42 -4.46
N TYR A 238 15.09 12.36 -5.27
CA TYR A 238 15.64 11.08 -4.82
C TYR A 238 17.04 11.26 -4.23
N GLY A 239 17.95 11.91 -4.97
CA GLY A 239 19.32 12.14 -4.51
C GLY A 239 19.40 13.00 -3.24
N ARG A 240 18.52 14.02 -3.11
CA ARG A 240 18.48 14.87 -1.91
C ARG A 240 18.02 14.12 -0.67
N TYR A 241 16.96 13.31 -0.78
CA TYR A 241 16.48 12.51 0.34
C TYR A 241 17.45 11.39 0.70
N LEU A 242 18.10 10.76 -0.29
CA LEU A 242 19.14 9.77 -0.04
C LEU A 242 20.32 10.39 0.72
N ALA A 243 20.80 11.56 0.30
CA ALA A 243 21.84 12.28 0.99
C ALA A 243 21.46 12.60 2.45
N GLN A 244 20.21 13.01 2.69
CA GLN A 244 19.70 13.22 4.06
C GLN A 244 19.68 11.93 4.88
N CYS A 245 19.32 10.80 4.30
CA CYS A 245 19.37 9.50 4.96
C CYS A 245 20.83 9.13 5.33
N GLU A 246 21.78 9.36 4.44
CA GLU A 246 23.21 9.08 4.71
C GLU A 246 23.79 10.00 5.79
N VAL A 247 23.35 11.24 5.88
CA VAL A 247 23.70 12.13 7.03
C VAL A 247 23.22 11.54 8.35
N CYS A 248 21.99 11.02 8.39
CA CYS A 248 21.47 10.36 9.59
C CYS A 248 22.28 9.11 9.95
N VAL A 249 22.64 8.30 8.95
CA VAL A 249 23.46 7.09 9.13
C VAL A 249 24.87 7.44 9.59
N ALA A 250 25.48 8.49 9.05
CA ALA A 250 26.82 8.95 9.45
C ALA A 250 26.89 9.47 10.90
N ALA A 251 25.79 10.02 11.41
CA ALA A 251 25.67 10.47 12.81
C ALA A 251 25.31 9.33 13.79
N ALA A 252 25.07 8.12 13.28
CA ALA A 252 24.61 7.01 14.09
C ALA A 252 25.76 6.22 14.72
N ARG A 253 25.48 5.62 15.87
CA ARG A 253 26.34 4.62 16.53
C ARG A 253 25.68 3.25 16.53
N PRO A 254 26.44 2.15 16.60
CA PRO A 254 25.86 0.82 16.80
C PRO A 254 25.00 0.77 18.08
N TRP A 255 23.95 -0.04 18.03
CA TRP A 255 23.18 -0.39 19.22
C TRP A 255 23.71 -1.71 19.81
N ASP A 256 24.32 -1.66 20.99
CA ASP A 256 24.98 -2.76 21.68
C ASP A 256 24.16 -3.34 22.86
N GLY A 257 22.95 -2.82 23.08
CA GLY A 257 22.04 -3.32 24.11
C GLY A 257 22.15 -2.58 25.45
N ASP A 258 23.19 -1.80 25.65
CA ASP A 258 23.31 -0.91 26.80
C ASP A 258 22.47 0.36 26.52
N GLY A 259 21.16 0.23 26.73
CA GLY A 259 20.31 1.41 26.84
C GLY A 259 20.82 2.20 28.04
N GLY A 260 21.70 3.19 27.79
CA GLY A 260 22.37 3.97 28.82
C GLY A 260 21.43 4.26 29.98
N GLN A 261 21.67 3.59 31.07
CA GLN A 261 21.20 4.09 32.35
C GLN A 261 22.02 5.36 32.62
N PRO A 262 21.33 6.48 32.90
CA PRO A 262 22.01 7.68 33.31
C PRO A 262 22.76 7.47 34.63
#